data_362d6b0f0efc7901ef6a82c64a7ca555
#
_entry.id   362d6b0f0efc7901ef6a82c64a7ca555
#
_cell.length_a   1.000
_cell.length_b   1.000
_cell.length_c   1.000
_cell.angle_alpha   90.00
_cell.angle_beta   90.00
_cell.angle_gamma   90.00
#
_symmetry.space_group_name_H-M   'P 1'
#
loop_
_entity.id
_entity.type
_entity.pdbx_description
1 polymer ?
#
loop_
_entity_poly.entity_id
_entity_poly.type
_entity_poly.pdbx_seq_one_letter_code
_entity_poly.pdbx_strand_id
1 'polypeptide(L)'
;PDNQGIFLWGDSVARATTYVLLYLHGFTASRFEGQPIISDFVKEFRVNAYLPRLAAHGLQGTEAMLGMTPANLYNSAKEALVIAHKLGKKVIIMGTSTGCTLALMLAADFPRLVDALILYSPNIKIKNPMAPLLSGPWGLQISRAVHGGKYAVSDDPADSEDCKYWYCKYRLEAQVYLQQLLDMRMNRREFEKVSQPVFLGYYYKDSDHQDETIEVKAA
;
A
#
# COMPACT_ATOMS: atom_id res chain seq x y z
N PRO A 1 4.01 -4.33 -18.88
CA PRO A 1 3.87 -2.89 -19.03
C PRO A 1 4.39 -2.21 -17.78
N ASP A 2 4.47 -1.04 -17.78
CA ASP A 2 5.06 0.10 -17.14
C ASP A 2 4.80 0.26 -15.62
N ASN A 3 4.95 -0.81 -14.85
CA ASN A 3 4.72 -0.83 -13.39
C ASN A 3 5.95 -0.44 -12.56
N GLN A 4 7.00 0.11 -13.18
CA GLN A 4 8.16 0.64 -12.46
C GLN A 4 7.81 1.89 -11.62
N GLY A 5 8.65 2.18 -10.63
CA GLY A 5 8.55 3.45 -9.90
C GLY A 5 8.90 4.63 -10.80
N ILE A 6 8.24 5.76 -10.58
CA ILE A 6 8.44 7.00 -11.35
C ILE A 6 8.52 8.22 -10.46
N PHE A 7 9.13 9.27 -11.00
CA PHE A 7 9.08 10.63 -10.46
C PHE A 7 8.11 11.48 -11.28
N LEU A 8 7.31 12.30 -10.59
CA LEU A 8 6.54 13.36 -11.22
C LEU A 8 7.09 14.69 -10.72
N TRP A 9 7.28 15.61 -11.63
CA TRP A 9 7.81 16.93 -11.32
C TRP A 9 6.67 17.95 -11.27
N GLY A 10 6.60 18.71 -10.17
CA GLY A 10 5.60 19.75 -9.99
C GLY A 10 5.84 21.01 -10.84
N ASP A 11 7.00 21.10 -11.48
CA ASP A 11 7.40 22.20 -12.36
C ASP A 11 8.12 21.64 -13.60
N SER A 12 8.29 22.45 -14.64
CA SER A 12 9.05 22.10 -15.83
C SER A 12 10.56 21.88 -15.58
N VAL A 13 11.05 22.36 -14.43
CA VAL A 13 12.44 22.22 -14.01
C VAL A 13 12.55 21.19 -12.88
N ALA A 14 13.39 20.18 -13.07
CA ALA A 14 13.68 19.16 -12.07
C ALA A 14 14.49 19.76 -10.90
N ARG A 15 13.81 20.24 -9.88
CA ARG A 15 14.40 20.79 -8.65
C ARG A 15 13.61 20.35 -7.43
N ALA A 16 14.26 20.32 -6.27
CA ALA A 16 13.57 19.99 -5.02
C ALA A 16 12.52 21.05 -4.67
N THR A 17 11.36 20.59 -4.22
CA THR A 17 10.22 21.42 -3.79
C THR A 17 10.18 21.56 -2.26
N THR A 18 9.34 22.46 -1.73
CA THR A 18 9.15 22.56 -0.29
C THR A 18 8.48 21.32 0.26
N TYR A 19 7.44 20.83 -0.42
CA TYR A 19 6.78 19.57 -0.12
C TYR A 19 7.01 18.57 -1.24
N VAL A 20 7.03 17.30 -0.91
CA VAL A 20 7.04 16.18 -1.85
C VAL A 20 5.95 15.19 -1.46
N LEU A 21 5.29 14.64 -2.45
CA LEU A 21 4.33 13.56 -2.28
C LEU A 21 5.05 12.22 -2.45
N LEU A 22 5.00 11.36 -1.44
CA LEU A 22 5.36 9.94 -1.56
C LEU A 22 4.07 9.13 -1.64
N TYR A 23 3.84 8.43 -2.75
CA TYR A 23 2.67 7.58 -2.88
C TYR A 23 3.03 6.11 -2.68
N LEU A 24 2.34 5.42 -1.78
CA LEU A 24 2.49 4.00 -1.51
C LEU A 24 1.21 3.26 -1.94
N HIS A 25 1.34 2.40 -2.94
CA HIS A 25 0.21 1.64 -3.48
C HIS A 25 -0.20 0.46 -2.58
N GLY A 26 -1.38 -0.10 -2.83
CA GLY A 26 -1.95 -1.22 -2.10
C GLY A 26 -1.35 -2.58 -2.45
N PHE A 27 -1.86 -3.60 -1.78
CA PHE A 27 -1.50 -5.01 -2.01
C PHE A 27 -1.92 -5.44 -3.43
N THR A 28 -1.05 -6.16 -4.11
CA THR A 28 -1.16 -6.57 -5.53
C THR A 28 -1.15 -5.45 -6.55
N ALA A 29 -1.31 -4.20 -6.13
CA ALA A 29 -1.45 -3.02 -6.99
C ALA A 29 -0.12 -2.49 -7.55
N SER A 30 -0.22 -1.42 -8.29
CA SER A 30 0.87 -0.59 -8.77
C SER A 30 0.58 0.89 -8.55
N ARG A 31 1.49 1.76 -8.98
CA ARG A 31 1.33 3.22 -8.92
C ARG A 31 0.06 3.75 -9.60
N PHE A 32 -0.54 2.97 -10.49
CA PHE A 32 -1.75 3.36 -11.22
C PHE A 32 -3.00 3.42 -10.33
N GLU A 33 -3.02 2.67 -9.23
CA GLU A 33 -4.13 2.68 -8.25
C GLU A 33 -4.47 4.09 -7.74
N GLY A 34 -3.48 4.96 -7.57
CA GLY A 34 -3.68 6.32 -7.08
C GLY A 34 -4.02 7.37 -8.15
N GLN A 35 -4.16 6.98 -9.41
CA GLN A 35 -4.50 7.92 -10.48
C GLN A 35 -6.02 8.08 -10.63
N PRO A 36 -6.53 9.27 -11.00
CA PRO A 36 -5.77 10.49 -11.35
C PRO A 36 -5.39 11.38 -10.15
N ILE A 37 -5.80 11.03 -8.92
CA ILE A 37 -5.67 11.88 -7.72
C ILE A 37 -4.23 12.37 -7.53
N ILE A 38 -3.24 11.51 -7.74
CA ILE A 38 -1.82 11.87 -7.59
C ILE A 38 -1.42 12.94 -8.61
N SER A 39 -1.79 12.76 -9.86
CA SER A 39 -1.46 13.71 -10.93
C SER A 39 -2.11 15.07 -10.71
N ASP A 40 -3.36 15.07 -10.24
CA ASP A 40 -4.09 16.29 -9.90
C ASP A 40 -3.45 16.99 -8.70
N PHE A 41 -3.06 16.24 -7.67
CA PHE A 41 -2.37 16.77 -6.50
C PHE A 41 -1.03 17.42 -6.89
N VAL A 42 -0.22 16.75 -7.69
CA VAL A 42 1.07 17.26 -8.18
C VAL A 42 0.88 18.56 -8.96
N LYS A 43 -0.11 18.61 -9.85
CA LYS A 43 -0.43 19.76 -10.67
C LYS A 43 -0.95 20.95 -9.84
N GLU A 44 -1.89 20.69 -8.95
CA GLU A 44 -2.55 21.73 -8.15
C GLU A 44 -1.56 22.37 -7.18
N PHE A 45 -0.79 21.57 -6.45
CA PHE A 45 0.13 22.05 -5.42
C PHE A 45 1.55 22.31 -5.93
N ARG A 46 1.83 22.02 -7.20
CA ARG A 46 3.17 22.17 -7.82
C ARG A 46 4.28 21.52 -7.00
N VAL A 47 4.02 20.33 -6.49
CA VAL A 47 4.98 19.55 -5.69
C VAL A 47 5.54 18.39 -6.51
N ASN A 48 6.76 17.98 -6.20
CA ASN A 48 7.28 16.75 -6.76
C ASN A 48 6.57 15.54 -6.14
N ALA A 49 6.52 14.43 -6.86
CA ALA A 49 6.05 13.17 -6.31
C ALA A 49 6.98 12.02 -6.67
N TYR A 50 7.07 11.06 -5.77
CA TYR A 50 7.69 9.76 -6.00
C TYR A 50 6.66 8.66 -5.81
N LEU A 51 6.51 7.84 -6.83
CA LEU A 51 5.61 6.69 -6.86
C LEU A 51 6.48 5.44 -7.00
N PRO A 52 6.94 4.84 -5.91
CA PRO A 52 7.79 3.66 -5.95
C PRO A 52 7.05 2.43 -6.47
N ARG A 53 7.79 1.46 -6.96
CA ARG A 53 7.37 0.08 -7.03
C ARG A 53 7.78 -0.62 -5.74
N LEU A 54 6.82 -1.04 -4.94
CA LEU A 54 7.09 -1.76 -3.70
C LEU A 54 7.66 -3.16 -3.98
N ALA A 55 8.36 -3.72 -2.99
CA ALA A 55 9.00 -5.03 -3.12
C ALA A 55 8.00 -6.11 -3.58
N ALA A 56 8.44 -6.95 -4.51
CA ALA A 56 7.69 -8.04 -5.15
C ALA A 56 6.44 -7.63 -5.95
N HIS A 57 6.16 -6.33 -6.11
CA HIS A 57 5.06 -5.83 -6.92
C HIS A 57 5.52 -5.44 -8.33
N GLY A 58 4.58 -5.42 -9.30
CA GLY A 58 4.82 -4.92 -10.65
C GLY A 58 5.86 -5.70 -11.46
N LEU A 59 6.13 -6.95 -11.10
CA LEU A 59 7.07 -7.84 -11.80
C LEU A 59 6.31 -8.85 -12.66
N GLN A 60 6.85 -9.14 -13.85
CA GLN A 60 6.34 -10.25 -14.66
C GLN A 60 6.90 -11.57 -14.15
N GLY A 61 6.08 -12.63 -14.18
CA GLY A 61 6.50 -13.96 -13.80
C GLY A 61 5.34 -14.83 -13.34
N THR A 62 5.59 -16.15 -13.34
CA THR A 62 4.57 -17.14 -12.95
C THR A 62 4.37 -17.25 -11.45
N GLU A 63 5.32 -16.78 -10.66
CA GLU A 63 5.32 -16.83 -9.18
C GLU A 63 5.15 -15.44 -8.59
N ALA A 64 4.16 -14.67 -9.09
CA ALA A 64 3.89 -13.31 -8.64
C ALA A 64 3.79 -13.23 -7.11
N MET A 65 4.46 -12.23 -6.54
CA MET A 65 4.52 -11.94 -5.10
C MET A 65 5.11 -13.03 -4.20
N LEU A 66 5.67 -14.13 -4.73
CA LEU A 66 6.31 -15.17 -3.92
C LEU A 66 7.45 -14.61 -3.04
N GLY A 67 8.19 -13.65 -3.54
CA GLY A 67 9.29 -12.99 -2.82
C GLY A 67 8.86 -11.90 -1.85
N MET A 68 7.57 -11.59 -1.71
CA MET A 68 7.12 -10.60 -0.73
C MET A 68 7.27 -11.15 0.69
N THR A 69 7.84 -10.34 1.57
CA THR A 69 7.87 -10.59 3.02
C THR A 69 7.54 -9.27 3.75
N PRO A 70 7.09 -9.31 5.02
CA PRO A 70 6.90 -8.08 5.80
C PRO A 70 8.16 -7.18 5.83
N ALA A 71 9.32 -7.80 5.94
CA ALA A 71 10.59 -7.10 6.04
C ALA A 71 10.96 -6.37 4.73
N ASN A 72 10.92 -7.05 3.57
CA ASN A 72 11.31 -6.41 2.31
C ASN A 72 10.27 -5.41 1.81
N LEU A 73 8.98 -5.66 2.09
CA LEU A 73 7.92 -4.71 1.78
C LEU A 73 8.14 -3.40 2.56
N TYR A 74 8.36 -3.50 3.87
CA TYR A 74 8.64 -2.32 4.69
C TYR A 74 9.98 -1.66 4.35
N ASN A 75 11.03 -2.43 4.03
CA ASN A 75 12.31 -1.87 3.61
C ASN A 75 12.16 -1.06 2.32
N SER A 76 11.39 -1.53 1.34
CA SER A 76 11.15 -0.75 0.12
C SER A 76 10.40 0.57 0.39
N ALA A 77 9.51 0.60 1.37
CA ALA A 77 8.84 1.84 1.79
C ALA A 77 9.81 2.80 2.51
N LYS A 78 10.74 2.29 3.34
CA LYS A 78 11.81 3.11 3.96
C LYS A 78 12.75 3.71 2.92
N GLU A 79 13.17 2.92 1.94
CA GLU A 79 13.99 3.40 0.82
C GLU A 79 13.26 4.49 0.04
N ALA A 80 11.95 4.29 -0.20
CA ALA A 80 11.14 5.29 -0.87
C ALA A 80 11.04 6.60 -0.09
N LEU A 81 10.95 6.56 1.24
CA LEU A 81 10.97 7.75 2.10
C LEU A 81 12.31 8.50 1.97
N VAL A 82 13.43 7.78 1.98
CA VAL A 82 14.77 8.38 1.79
C VAL A 82 14.89 9.04 0.42
N ILE A 83 14.36 8.41 -0.63
CA ILE A 83 14.33 8.98 -1.98
C ILE A 83 13.45 10.23 -2.02
N ALA A 84 12.27 10.21 -1.42
CA ALA A 84 11.36 11.36 -1.36
C ALA A 84 12.06 12.59 -0.76
N HIS A 85 12.87 12.43 0.28
CA HIS A 85 13.66 13.54 0.86
C HIS A 85 14.72 14.14 -0.07
N LYS A 86 15.04 13.50 -1.20
CA LYS A 86 15.90 14.11 -2.24
C LYS A 86 15.09 15.03 -3.15
N LEU A 87 13.77 14.86 -3.19
CA LEU A 87 12.86 15.58 -4.07
C LEU A 87 12.13 16.74 -3.39
N GLY A 88 12.11 16.76 -2.06
CA GLY A 88 11.50 17.82 -1.27
C GLY A 88 11.92 17.83 0.18
N LYS A 89 11.70 18.96 0.86
CA LYS A 89 12.14 19.15 2.26
C LYS A 89 11.16 18.52 3.25
N LYS A 90 9.88 18.52 2.94
CA LYS A 90 8.78 18.01 3.76
C LYS A 90 8.04 16.91 3.00
N VAL A 91 7.83 15.77 3.65
CA VAL A 91 7.23 14.60 3.01
C VAL A 91 5.79 14.42 3.46
N ILE A 92 4.87 14.46 2.50
CA ILE A 92 3.50 14.01 2.65
C ILE A 92 3.42 12.60 2.09
N ILE A 93 2.99 11.63 2.89
CA ILE A 93 2.78 10.28 2.40
C ILE A 93 1.30 10.09 2.09
N MET A 94 1.00 9.77 0.84
CA MET A 94 -0.31 9.32 0.40
C MET A 94 -0.26 7.81 0.22
N GLY A 95 -1.25 7.10 0.73
CA GLY A 95 -1.33 5.66 0.59
C GLY A 95 -2.74 5.17 0.29
N THR A 96 -2.80 3.99 -0.32
CA THR A 96 -4.04 3.25 -0.51
C THR A 96 -3.91 1.88 0.13
N SER A 97 -4.93 1.44 0.89
CA SER A 97 -4.99 0.10 1.48
C SER A 97 -3.70 -0.27 2.24
N THR A 98 -2.94 -1.27 1.83
CA THR A 98 -1.65 -1.67 2.43
C THR A 98 -0.59 -0.56 2.34
N GLY A 99 -0.68 0.33 1.34
CA GLY A 99 0.15 1.54 1.30
C GLY A 99 -0.07 2.44 2.51
N CYS A 100 -1.31 2.52 3.03
CA CYS A 100 -1.61 3.22 4.28
C CYS A 100 -1.00 2.53 5.50
N THR A 101 -1.01 1.19 5.53
CA THR A 101 -0.33 0.40 6.58
C THR A 101 1.14 0.80 6.66
N LEU A 102 1.83 0.84 5.51
CA LEU A 102 3.23 1.23 5.42
C LEU A 102 3.44 2.71 5.80
N ALA A 103 2.52 3.60 5.39
CA ALA A 103 2.57 5.02 5.73
C ALA A 103 2.48 5.25 7.25
N LEU A 104 1.55 4.55 7.93
CA LEU A 104 1.41 4.59 9.39
C LEU A 104 2.66 4.06 10.09
N MET A 105 3.24 2.96 9.60
CA MET A 105 4.49 2.41 10.12
C MET A 105 5.65 3.39 9.98
N LEU A 106 5.78 4.05 8.81
CA LEU A 106 6.82 5.06 8.58
C LEU A 106 6.64 6.28 9.50
N ALA A 107 5.40 6.75 9.67
CA ALA A 107 5.10 7.86 10.55
C ALA A 107 5.39 7.55 12.03
N ALA A 108 5.10 6.32 12.48
CA ALA A 108 5.38 5.85 13.83
C ALA A 108 6.88 5.67 14.10
N ASP A 109 7.62 5.08 13.15
CA ASP A 109 9.05 4.76 13.32
C ASP A 109 9.96 5.96 13.02
N PHE A 110 9.54 6.87 12.13
CA PHE A 110 10.31 8.04 11.67
C PHE A 110 9.51 9.34 11.77
N PRO A 111 9.01 9.73 12.97
CA PRO A 111 8.07 10.84 13.12
C PRO A 111 8.63 12.19 12.66
N ARG A 112 9.95 12.36 12.60
CA ARG A 112 10.61 13.58 12.12
C ARG A 112 10.82 13.62 10.60
N LEU A 113 10.60 12.51 9.91
CA LEU A 113 10.77 12.40 8.46
C LEU A 113 9.46 12.38 7.69
N VAL A 114 8.33 12.36 8.40
CA VAL A 114 6.98 12.36 7.80
C VAL A 114 6.24 13.58 8.34
N ASP A 115 5.78 14.46 7.46
CA ASP A 115 5.11 15.72 7.86
C ASP A 115 3.59 15.60 7.86
N ALA A 116 2.98 14.78 7.01
CA ALA A 116 1.54 14.54 6.98
C ALA A 116 1.21 13.21 6.29
N LEU A 117 0.01 12.69 6.55
CA LEU A 117 -0.54 11.47 5.96
C LEU A 117 -1.85 11.75 5.24
N ILE A 118 -2.02 11.14 4.05
CA ILE A 118 -3.27 11.07 3.30
C ILE A 118 -3.55 9.58 3.07
N LEU A 119 -4.56 9.05 3.74
CA LEU A 119 -4.84 7.63 3.80
C LEU A 119 -6.19 7.31 3.15
N TYR A 120 -6.19 6.51 2.10
CA TYR A 120 -7.39 6.04 1.43
C TYR A 120 -7.63 4.56 1.72
N SER A 121 -8.80 4.23 2.28
CA SER A 121 -9.19 2.86 2.65
C SER A 121 -8.07 2.10 3.37
N PRO A 122 -7.59 2.59 4.54
CA PRO A 122 -6.40 2.04 5.17
C PRO A 122 -6.61 0.59 5.61
N ASN A 123 -5.71 -0.29 5.21
CA ASN A 123 -5.71 -1.68 5.64
C ASN A 123 -5.13 -1.81 7.06
N ILE A 124 -5.95 -1.53 8.05
CA ILE A 124 -5.65 -1.75 9.46
C ILE A 124 -6.03 -3.17 9.88
N LYS A 125 -7.14 -3.65 9.32
CA LYS A 125 -7.67 -4.98 9.55
C LYS A 125 -8.43 -5.45 8.31
N ILE A 126 -8.18 -6.69 7.90
CA ILE A 126 -8.93 -7.34 6.83
C ILE A 126 -10.34 -7.67 7.32
N LYS A 127 -11.37 -7.35 6.53
CA LYS A 127 -12.79 -7.56 6.87
C LYS A 127 -13.16 -9.04 7.01
N ASN A 128 -12.49 -9.93 6.25
CA ASN A 128 -12.76 -11.35 6.32
C ASN A 128 -12.45 -11.90 7.72
N PRO A 129 -13.42 -12.46 8.46
CA PRO A 129 -13.22 -12.95 9.82
C PRO A 129 -12.24 -14.13 9.92
N MET A 130 -11.96 -14.82 8.81
CA MET A 130 -10.98 -15.90 8.76
C MET A 130 -9.54 -15.40 8.52
N ALA A 131 -9.35 -14.13 8.21
CA ALA A 131 -8.02 -13.57 7.93
C ALA A 131 -7.00 -13.79 9.06
N PRO A 132 -7.35 -13.67 10.36
CA PRO A 132 -6.42 -13.95 11.45
C PRO A 132 -5.86 -15.38 11.47
N LEU A 133 -6.55 -16.36 10.85
CA LEU A 133 -6.04 -17.72 10.76
C LEU A 133 -4.82 -17.84 9.83
N LEU A 134 -4.66 -16.88 8.90
CA LEU A 134 -3.54 -16.87 7.94
C LEU A 134 -2.18 -16.70 8.62
N SER A 135 -2.11 -15.97 9.72
CA SER A 135 -0.87 -15.78 10.50
C SER A 135 -0.55 -16.94 11.45
N GLY A 136 -1.48 -17.86 11.65
CA GLY A 136 -1.32 -19.04 12.48
C GLY A 136 -0.39 -20.11 11.91
N PRO A 137 -0.01 -21.14 12.71
CA PRO A 137 0.94 -22.18 12.31
C PRO A 137 0.59 -22.93 11.02
N TRP A 138 -0.70 -23.05 10.70
CA TRP A 138 -1.22 -23.76 9.53
C TRP A 138 -1.88 -22.82 8.52
N GLY A 139 -1.68 -21.50 8.64
CA GLY A 139 -2.36 -20.49 7.84
C GLY A 139 -2.21 -20.69 6.34
N LEU A 140 -1.00 -20.94 5.87
CA LEU A 140 -0.73 -21.21 4.45
C LEU A 140 -1.42 -22.49 3.96
N GLN A 141 -1.41 -23.57 4.75
CA GLN A 141 -2.04 -24.84 4.41
C GLN A 141 -3.56 -24.69 4.33
N ILE A 142 -4.15 -23.98 5.28
CA ILE A 142 -5.58 -23.66 5.29
C ILE A 142 -5.94 -22.83 4.04
N SER A 143 -5.18 -21.77 3.78
CA SER A 143 -5.40 -20.93 2.60
C SER A 143 -5.30 -21.73 1.30
N ARG A 144 -4.31 -22.61 1.16
CA ARG A 144 -4.16 -23.49 -0.01
C ARG A 144 -5.31 -24.48 -0.18
N ALA A 145 -5.83 -25.02 0.93
CA ALA A 145 -6.99 -25.91 0.90
C ALA A 145 -8.25 -25.17 0.45
N VAL A 146 -8.49 -23.95 0.95
CA VAL A 146 -9.65 -23.13 0.57
C VAL A 146 -9.58 -22.71 -0.90
N HIS A 147 -8.41 -22.33 -1.40
CA HIS A 147 -8.23 -21.90 -2.80
C HIS A 147 -7.99 -23.06 -3.79
N GLY A 148 -7.93 -24.28 -3.32
CA GLY A 148 -7.67 -25.45 -4.17
C GLY A 148 -6.27 -25.48 -4.81
N GLY A 149 -5.28 -24.76 -4.22
CA GLY A 149 -3.94 -24.68 -4.78
C GLY A 149 -3.04 -23.66 -4.10
N LYS A 150 -1.98 -23.24 -4.80
CA LYS A 150 -0.97 -22.31 -4.26
C LYS A 150 -1.16 -20.85 -4.68
N TYR A 151 -2.21 -20.54 -5.42
CA TYR A 151 -2.47 -19.20 -5.93
C TYR A 151 -3.82 -18.67 -5.45
N ALA A 152 -3.85 -17.37 -5.14
CA ALA A 152 -5.08 -16.60 -5.21
C ALA A 152 -5.30 -16.18 -6.66
N VAL A 153 -6.54 -16.23 -7.10
CA VAL A 153 -6.95 -15.83 -8.45
C VAL A 153 -8.14 -14.90 -8.30
N SER A 154 -8.10 -13.74 -8.94
CA SER A 154 -9.24 -12.82 -9.03
C SER A 154 -10.33 -13.39 -9.92
N ASP A 155 -11.55 -12.96 -9.70
CA ASP A 155 -12.69 -13.26 -10.57
C ASP A 155 -12.63 -12.48 -11.90
N ASP A 156 -11.75 -11.48 -11.99
CA ASP A 156 -11.55 -10.69 -13.21
C ASP A 156 -10.96 -11.56 -14.33
N PRO A 157 -11.40 -11.36 -15.58
CA PRO A 157 -10.74 -11.97 -16.73
C PRO A 157 -9.25 -11.64 -16.75
N ALA A 158 -8.40 -12.62 -17.04
CA ALA A 158 -6.93 -12.44 -17.03
C ALA A 158 -6.42 -11.38 -18.02
N ASP A 159 -7.21 -11.04 -19.02
CA ASP A 159 -6.96 -9.99 -20.02
C ASP A 159 -7.66 -8.66 -19.70
N SER A 160 -8.29 -8.53 -18.54
CA SER A 160 -8.90 -7.29 -18.10
C SER A 160 -7.90 -6.14 -17.98
N GLU A 161 -8.38 -4.91 -18.12
CA GLU A 161 -7.53 -3.72 -17.96
C GLU A 161 -6.89 -3.67 -16.56
N ASP A 162 -7.63 -4.11 -15.54
CA ASP A 162 -7.18 -4.14 -14.16
C ASP A 162 -5.98 -5.08 -13.97
N CYS A 163 -5.96 -6.23 -14.62
CA CYS A 163 -4.85 -7.18 -14.55
C CYS A 163 -3.53 -6.68 -15.16
N LYS A 164 -3.54 -5.51 -15.83
CA LYS A 164 -2.31 -4.82 -16.24
C LYS A 164 -1.62 -4.12 -15.09
N TYR A 165 -2.38 -3.68 -14.09
CA TYR A 165 -1.92 -2.82 -12.99
C TYR A 165 -2.02 -3.47 -11.62
N TRP A 166 -2.79 -4.55 -11.51
CA TRP A 166 -2.91 -5.41 -10.33
C TRP A 166 -2.55 -6.86 -10.68
N TYR A 167 -2.02 -7.59 -9.70
CA TYR A 167 -1.89 -9.02 -9.85
C TYR A 167 -3.24 -9.72 -9.67
N CYS A 168 -3.82 -10.18 -10.76
CA CYS A 168 -5.03 -11.01 -10.74
C CYS A 168 -4.74 -12.48 -10.39
N LYS A 169 -3.47 -12.89 -10.38
CA LYS A 169 -3.03 -14.20 -9.91
C LYS A 169 -1.69 -14.06 -9.19
N TYR A 170 -1.64 -14.49 -7.94
CA TYR A 170 -0.44 -14.38 -7.11
C TYR A 170 -0.34 -15.49 -6.07
N ARG A 171 0.83 -15.65 -5.47
CA ARG A 171 1.12 -16.70 -4.48
C ARG A 171 0.45 -16.39 -3.14
N LEU A 172 -0.19 -17.40 -2.54
CA LEU A 172 -0.89 -17.30 -1.26
C LEU A 172 0.04 -16.97 -0.09
N GLU A 173 1.33 -17.23 -0.19
CA GLU A 173 2.33 -16.82 0.78
C GLU A 173 2.28 -15.31 1.06
N ALA A 174 1.97 -14.51 0.03
CA ALA A 174 1.86 -13.07 0.19
C ALA A 174 0.68 -12.65 1.09
N GLN A 175 -0.46 -13.35 1.05
CA GLN A 175 -1.57 -13.10 1.95
C GLN A 175 -1.21 -13.40 3.40
N VAL A 176 -0.50 -14.51 3.63
CA VAL A 176 0.00 -14.89 4.96
C VAL A 176 0.93 -13.80 5.51
N TYR A 177 1.87 -13.33 4.70
CA TYR A 177 2.80 -12.28 5.09
C TYR A 177 2.11 -10.92 5.31
N LEU A 178 1.10 -10.59 4.50
CA LEU A 178 0.30 -9.39 4.73
C LEU A 178 -0.41 -9.46 6.09
N GLN A 179 -1.08 -10.57 6.39
CA GLN A 179 -1.75 -10.73 7.69
C GLN A 179 -0.76 -10.64 8.86
N GLN A 180 0.40 -11.28 8.75
CA GLN A 180 1.46 -11.18 9.76
C GLN A 180 1.91 -9.73 9.97
N LEU A 181 2.05 -8.94 8.90
CA LEU A 181 2.40 -7.52 8.99
C LEU A 181 1.34 -6.74 9.77
N LEU A 182 0.05 -6.97 9.45
CA LEU A 182 -1.05 -6.30 10.15
C LEU A 182 -1.08 -6.66 11.64
N ASP A 183 -0.98 -7.95 11.96
CA ASP A 183 -1.00 -8.42 13.37
C ASP A 183 0.15 -7.84 14.20
N MET A 184 1.32 -7.71 13.59
CA MET A 184 2.49 -7.15 14.27
C MET A 184 2.42 -5.63 14.46
N ARG A 185 1.86 -4.90 13.49
CA ARG A 185 2.04 -3.45 13.40
C ARG A 185 0.76 -2.63 13.51
N MET A 186 -0.42 -3.20 13.18
CA MET A 186 -1.68 -2.44 13.21
C MET A 186 -2.35 -2.61 14.58
N ASN A 187 -1.84 -1.90 15.56
CA ASN A 187 -2.30 -1.94 16.93
C ASN A 187 -2.19 -0.57 17.61
N ARG A 188 -2.89 -0.40 18.72
CA ARG A 188 -2.97 0.85 19.48
C ARG A 188 -1.60 1.45 19.80
N ARG A 189 -0.63 0.64 20.21
CA ARG A 189 0.72 1.11 20.55
C ARG A 189 1.43 1.76 19.35
N GLU A 190 1.22 1.25 18.16
CA GLU A 190 1.80 1.84 16.94
C GLU A 190 1.07 3.14 16.58
N PHE A 191 -0.26 3.18 16.68
CA PHE A 191 -1.03 4.38 16.37
C PHE A 191 -0.74 5.54 17.31
N GLU A 192 -0.52 5.28 18.61
CA GLU A 192 -0.17 6.31 19.59
C GLU A 192 1.17 7.02 19.30
N LYS A 193 2.02 6.45 18.44
CA LYS A 193 3.27 7.09 17.98
C LYS A 193 3.07 8.05 16.80
N VAL A 194 1.94 7.96 16.11
CA VAL A 194 1.63 8.80 14.96
C VAL A 194 1.16 10.15 15.46
N SER A 195 1.98 11.17 15.28
CA SER A 195 1.71 12.54 15.75
C SER A 195 1.45 13.54 14.60
N GLN A 196 1.60 13.08 13.37
CA GLN A 196 1.42 13.89 12.17
C GLN A 196 -0.06 14.16 11.90
N PRO A 197 -0.41 15.27 11.22
CA PRO A 197 -1.75 15.45 10.66
C PRO A 197 -2.11 14.29 9.73
N VAL A 198 -3.32 13.75 9.90
CA VAL A 198 -3.85 12.64 9.10
C VAL A 198 -5.15 13.07 8.43
N PHE A 199 -5.20 12.95 7.10
CA PHE A 199 -6.44 12.90 6.35
C PHE A 199 -6.81 11.43 6.13
N LEU A 200 -8.03 11.05 6.48
CA LEU A 200 -8.56 9.71 6.34
C LEU A 200 -9.78 9.71 5.44
N GLY A 201 -9.72 8.96 4.34
CA GLY A 201 -10.82 8.75 3.41
C GLY A 201 -11.11 7.26 3.22
N TYR A 202 -12.38 6.87 3.31
CA TYR A 202 -12.83 5.50 3.03
C TYR A 202 -14.26 5.50 2.53
N TYR A 203 -14.66 4.44 1.83
CA TYR A 203 -16.05 4.28 1.41
C TYR A 203 -16.89 3.67 2.52
N TYR A 204 -17.88 4.42 2.97
CA TYR A 204 -18.90 3.97 3.90
C TYR A 204 -20.22 4.70 3.65
N LYS A 205 -21.25 3.98 3.32
CA LYS A 205 -22.61 4.48 3.21
C LYS A 205 -23.47 3.93 4.36
N ASP A 206 -23.44 2.62 4.56
CA ASP A 206 -24.12 1.89 5.63
C ASP A 206 -23.41 0.53 5.86
N SER A 207 -23.94 -0.31 6.74
CA SER A 207 -23.35 -1.63 7.06
C SER A 207 -23.19 -2.55 5.85
N ASP A 208 -24.07 -2.43 4.86
CA ASP A 208 -24.14 -3.31 3.68
C ASP A 208 -23.38 -2.71 2.48
N HIS A 209 -23.21 -1.37 2.49
CA HIS A 209 -22.54 -0.60 1.43
C HIS A 209 -21.32 0.12 2.01
N GLN A 210 -20.21 -0.57 2.13
CA GLN A 210 -18.93 -0.08 2.61
C GLN A 210 -17.79 -0.81 1.91
N ASP A 211 -16.56 -0.45 2.23
CA ASP A 211 -15.39 -1.15 1.69
C ASP A 211 -15.51 -2.66 1.91
N GLU A 212 -15.28 -3.43 0.85
CA GLU A 212 -15.44 -4.89 0.87
C GLU A 212 -14.22 -5.62 1.41
N THR A 213 -13.07 -4.98 1.41
CA THR A 213 -11.77 -5.58 1.71
C THR A 213 -11.32 -5.32 3.15
N ILE A 214 -11.50 -4.09 3.61
CA ILE A 214 -11.02 -3.65 4.93
C ILE A 214 -12.17 -3.55 5.94
N GLU A 215 -11.84 -3.73 7.22
CA GLU A 215 -12.75 -3.46 8.34
C GLU A 215 -12.78 -1.95 8.61
N VAL A 216 -13.78 -1.24 8.06
CA VAL A 216 -13.89 0.23 8.14
C VAL A 216 -13.93 0.74 9.59
N LYS A 217 -14.54 -0.02 10.51
CA LYS A 217 -14.63 0.36 11.93
C LYS A 217 -13.29 0.29 12.67
N ALA A 218 -12.25 -0.30 12.05
CA ALA A 218 -10.92 -0.35 12.62
C ALA A 218 -10.09 0.89 12.27
N ALA A 219 -10.50 1.65 11.24
CA ALA A 219 -9.86 2.90 10.83
C ALA A 219 -10.40 4.09 11.63
#